data_e48e308874baba496728b394f8a9da07
#
_entry.id   e48e308874baba496728b394f8a9da07
#
_cell.length_a   1.000
_cell.length_b   1.000
_cell.length_c   1.000
_cell.angle_alpha   90.00
_cell.angle_beta   90.00
_cell.angle_gamma   90.00
#
_symmetry.space_group_name_H-M   'P 1'
#
loop_
_entity.id
_entity.type
_entity.pdbx_description
1 polymer ?
#
loop_
_entity_poly.entity_id
_entity_poly.type
_entity_poly.pdbx_seq_one_letter_code
_entity_poly.pdbx_strand_id
1 'polypeptide(L)'
;MLNFKTDPKKVDFKKENKWLVPIGVSNRHVHLSQKDIDALFGKDYKLTVAKDLAQRGNFAARETINIVGSKGVLERVRVVGPTRAITQIELSRTDTVKIGIDAPIRDSGDLKGSPGLVLIGPKGPVIVDQGCIIPRAHIHMARRKAEALDLIDGDKVSILIKGTKVVCYHDVLVRITETGETEFHIDTDEANAAFVDTGDLAMIKHKEMVIKDNFGNIVDVGVDNIKFVRGKTPHDNATIEGMRLLRNVFHYPVSTQIAITNRLLNSAAIEPNHFYLFTAMDGDKVVGISCFYYLTESRLGYLEHIGITPEYLNRGIGSFLYHKVTSFLEKEHPEIEGILLEVGQTRNEMDNRKQFFLNLGAIPVDTAFYPSGGFKFAEKLVLMFKPLVVDANLNTATLEKAFQNLSRVL
;
A
#
# COMPACT_ATOMS: atom_id res chain seq x y z
N MET A 1 30.03 -10.08 23.32
CA MET A 1 28.79 -10.70 22.76
C MET A 1 27.60 -9.97 23.37
N LEU A 2 27.05 -9.01 22.68
CA LEU A 2 25.85 -8.28 23.10
C LEU A 2 24.62 -9.02 22.53
N ASN A 3 23.90 -9.68 23.44
CA ASN A 3 22.66 -10.39 23.14
C ASN A 3 21.52 -9.40 22.91
N PHE A 4 21.27 -9.02 21.66
CA PHE A 4 20.03 -8.32 21.28
C PHE A 4 18.95 -9.33 20.86
N LYS A 5 18.56 -10.19 21.77
CA LYS A 5 17.24 -10.82 21.67
C LYS A 5 16.24 -9.85 22.28
N THR A 6 15.62 -9.03 21.46
CA THR A 6 14.39 -8.34 21.84
C THR A 6 13.34 -9.42 22.04
N ASP A 7 12.91 -9.59 23.30
CA ASP A 7 11.84 -10.52 23.67
C ASP A 7 10.55 -10.14 22.93
N PRO A 8 10.03 -10.98 22.02
CA PRO A 8 8.82 -10.66 21.27
C PRO A 8 7.57 -10.50 22.15
N LYS A 9 7.65 -10.86 23.43
CA LYS A 9 6.54 -10.81 24.38
C LYS A 9 6.31 -9.44 25.04
N LYS A 10 7.11 -8.41 24.74
CA LYS A 10 7.01 -7.07 25.35
C LYS A 10 6.45 -5.98 24.44
N VAL A 11 6.07 -6.27 23.22
CA VAL A 11 5.40 -5.29 22.36
C VAL A 11 3.90 -5.49 22.54
N ASP A 12 3.24 -4.52 23.14
CA ASP A 12 1.78 -4.50 23.26
C ASP A 12 1.16 -4.24 21.87
N PHE A 13 0.92 -5.31 21.13
CA PHE A 13 0.46 -5.31 19.75
C PHE A 13 -0.97 -4.77 19.56
N LYS A 14 -1.67 -4.39 20.64
CA LYS A 14 -3.09 -4.03 20.58
C LYS A 14 -3.39 -2.59 20.18
N LYS A 15 -2.41 -1.69 20.12
CA LYS A 15 -2.72 -0.26 19.86
C LYS A 15 -2.01 0.43 18.69
N GLU A 16 -0.94 -0.12 18.09
CA GLU A 16 -0.11 0.79 17.26
C GLU A 16 0.35 0.28 15.90
N ASN A 17 -0.05 -0.86 15.36
CA ASN A 17 0.51 -1.14 14.04
C ASN A 17 -0.38 -1.98 13.11
N LYS A 18 -1.41 -1.35 12.57
CA LYS A 18 -2.19 -1.92 11.46
C LYS A 18 -1.32 -2.32 10.26
N TRP A 19 -0.11 -1.74 10.15
CA TRP A 19 0.83 -1.96 9.05
C TRP A 19 1.77 -3.15 9.28
N LEU A 20 1.85 -3.73 10.48
CA LEU A 20 2.67 -4.91 10.74
C LEU A 20 1.96 -6.19 10.29
N VAL A 21 2.76 -7.07 9.68
CA VAL A 21 2.33 -8.38 9.20
C VAL A 21 3.36 -9.43 9.59
N PRO A 22 2.92 -10.63 10.02
CA PRO A 22 3.84 -11.73 10.26
C PRO A 22 4.43 -12.23 8.95
N ILE A 23 5.66 -12.71 9.01
CA ILE A 23 6.38 -13.35 7.90
C ILE A 23 6.12 -14.85 7.94
N GLY A 24 5.77 -15.42 6.80
CA GLY A 24 5.75 -16.85 6.55
C GLY A 24 6.87 -17.22 5.59
N VAL A 25 7.89 -17.91 6.08
CA VAL A 25 8.97 -18.42 5.21
C VAL A 25 8.53 -19.71 4.56
N SER A 26 8.35 -19.66 3.24
CA SER A 26 7.98 -20.81 2.43
C SER A 26 9.22 -21.60 2.02
N ASN A 27 9.39 -22.77 2.63
CA ASN A 27 10.38 -23.72 2.18
C ASN A 27 9.94 -24.38 0.86
N ARG A 28 10.91 -25.01 0.16
CA ARG A 28 10.63 -25.85 -1.01
C ARG A 28 9.50 -26.83 -0.76
N HIS A 29 8.52 -26.86 -1.63
CA HIS A 29 7.39 -27.77 -1.51
C HIS A 29 6.72 -28.05 -2.85
N VAL A 30 5.83 -29.02 -2.86
CA VAL A 30 5.10 -29.45 -4.05
C VAL A 30 3.62 -29.55 -3.76
N HIS A 31 2.80 -28.96 -4.62
CA HIS A 31 1.37 -29.25 -4.71
C HIS A 31 1.16 -30.27 -5.83
N LEU A 32 0.50 -31.36 -5.54
CA LEU A 32 0.30 -32.44 -6.50
C LEU A 32 -1.11 -32.47 -7.06
N SER A 33 -1.23 -32.85 -8.33
CA SER A 33 -2.50 -33.30 -8.91
C SER A 33 -2.85 -34.69 -8.39
N GLN A 34 -4.14 -35.07 -8.42
CA GLN A 34 -4.55 -36.41 -8.01
C GLN A 34 -3.88 -37.50 -8.89
N LYS A 35 -3.76 -37.23 -10.18
CA LYS A 35 -3.06 -38.11 -11.13
C LYS A 35 -1.63 -38.42 -10.67
N ASP A 36 -0.91 -37.38 -10.25
CA ASP A 36 0.49 -37.54 -9.83
C ASP A 36 0.60 -38.14 -8.43
N ILE A 37 -0.37 -37.86 -7.54
CA ILE A 37 -0.49 -38.53 -6.24
C ILE A 37 -0.66 -40.03 -6.45
N ASP A 38 -1.57 -40.45 -7.32
CA ASP A 38 -1.84 -41.85 -7.60
C ASP A 38 -0.58 -42.57 -8.18
N ALA A 39 0.15 -41.87 -9.03
CA ALA A 39 1.39 -42.43 -9.60
C ALA A 39 2.54 -42.52 -8.57
N LEU A 40 2.69 -41.54 -7.71
CA LEU A 40 3.76 -41.45 -6.72
C LEU A 40 3.53 -42.29 -5.45
N PHE A 41 2.27 -42.44 -5.04
CA PHE A 41 1.91 -43.07 -3.75
C PHE A 41 0.98 -44.29 -3.91
N GLY A 42 0.33 -44.44 -5.03
CA GLY A 42 -0.62 -45.53 -5.34
C GLY A 42 -2.02 -44.98 -5.64
N LYS A 43 -2.79 -45.79 -6.37
CA LYS A 43 -4.15 -45.42 -6.81
C LYS A 43 -5.03 -45.06 -5.64
N ASP A 44 -5.80 -43.97 -5.84
CA ASP A 44 -6.77 -43.42 -4.86
C ASP A 44 -6.13 -42.98 -3.51
N TYR A 45 -4.82 -42.74 -3.50
CA TYR A 45 -4.09 -42.33 -2.31
C TYR A 45 -4.55 -40.94 -1.83
N LYS A 46 -4.71 -40.80 -0.53
CA LYS A 46 -5.07 -39.52 0.10
C LYS A 46 -3.91 -39.01 0.97
N LEU A 47 -3.56 -37.76 0.79
CA LEU A 47 -2.51 -37.11 1.57
C LEU A 47 -2.90 -37.07 3.06
N THR A 48 -1.93 -37.34 3.92
CA THR A 48 -2.09 -37.36 5.37
C THR A 48 -1.69 -36.02 5.97
N VAL A 49 -2.59 -35.36 6.66
CA VAL A 49 -2.30 -34.07 7.33
C VAL A 49 -1.23 -34.28 8.40
N ALA A 50 -0.14 -33.54 8.32
CA ALA A 50 0.87 -33.42 9.38
C ALA A 50 0.68 -32.15 10.21
N LYS A 51 0.35 -31.01 9.55
CA LYS A 51 0.16 -29.72 10.21
C LYS A 51 -0.68 -28.82 9.31
N ASP A 52 -1.68 -28.15 9.89
CA ASP A 52 -2.40 -27.08 9.18
C ASP A 52 -1.50 -25.86 8.96
N LEU A 53 -1.70 -25.19 7.85
CA LEU A 53 -0.99 -23.95 7.50
C LEU A 53 -1.85 -22.72 7.80
N ALA A 54 -1.24 -21.53 7.85
CA ALA A 54 -1.92 -20.27 8.13
C ALA A 54 -3.06 -19.98 7.14
N GLN A 55 -2.90 -20.41 5.89
CA GLN A 55 -3.95 -20.33 4.88
C GLN A 55 -4.95 -21.47 5.09
N ARG A 56 -6.16 -21.11 5.51
CA ARG A 56 -7.23 -22.06 5.83
C ARG A 56 -7.49 -23.05 4.69
N GLY A 57 -7.52 -24.34 5.04
CA GLY A 57 -7.70 -25.43 4.09
C GLY A 57 -6.41 -25.94 3.47
N ASN A 58 -5.29 -25.24 3.62
CA ASN A 58 -3.98 -25.73 3.25
C ASN A 58 -3.30 -26.44 4.41
N PHE A 59 -2.54 -27.49 4.12
CA PHE A 59 -1.83 -28.27 5.13
C PHE A 59 -0.50 -28.82 4.58
N ALA A 60 0.49 -28.92 5.43
CA ALA A 60 1.67 -29.72 5.15
C ALA A 60 1.30 -31.21 5.32
N ALA A 61 1.50 -32.01 4.29
CA ALA A 61 1.26 -33.44 4.34
C ALA A 61 2.42 -34.17 5.03
N ARG A 62 2.19 -35.40 5.53
CA ARG A 62 3.29 -36.28 6.00
C ARG A 62 4.18 -36.75 4.88
N GLU A 63 3.62 -36.84 3.69
CA GLU A 63 4.28 -37.31 2.48
C GLU A 63 5.38 -36.35 2.04
N THR A 64 6.47 -36.94 1.57
CA THR A 64 7.58 -36.25 0.91
C THR A 64 7.96 -37.01 -0.36
N ILE A 65 8.53 -36.27 -1.31
CA ILE A 65 9.04 -36.81 -2.57
C ILE A 65 10.44 -36.28 -2.82
N ASN A 66 11.17 -36.94 -3.72
CA ASN A 66 12.41 -36.38 -4.22
C ASN A 66 12.18 -35.70 -5.58
N ILE A 67 12.87 -34.60 -5.82
CA ILE A 67 12.82 -33.83 -7.06
C ILE A 67 14.18 -33.97 -7.74
N VAL A 68 14.18 -34.37 -9.00
CA VAL A 68 15.40 -34.59 -9.77
C VAL A 68 15.45 -33.58 -10.91
N GLY A 69 16.52 -32.82 -10.94
CA GLY A 69 16.89 -31.94 -12.04
C GLY A 69 18.12 -32.44 -12.81
N SER A 70 18.63 -31.63 -13.73
CA SER A 70 19.76 -32.02 -14.61
C SER A 70 21.10 -32.12 -13.88
N LYS A 71 21.28 -31.47 -12.73
CA LYS A 71 22.55 -31.41 -11.99
C LYS A 71 22.47 -31.97 -10.58
N GLY A 72 21.30 -32.33 -10.09
CA GLY A 72 21.17 -32.82 -8.72
C GLY A 72 19.77 -33.21 -8.32
N VAL A 73 19.64 -33.55 -7.04
CA VAL A 73 18.41 -34.02 -6.42
C VAL A 73 18.12 -33.19 -5.17
N LEU A 74 16.85 -32.83 -4.98
CA LEU A 74 16.32 -32.35 -3.72
C LEU A 74 15.54 -33.48 -3.07
N GLU A 75 16.03 -33.91 -1.93
CA GLU A 75 15.43 -35.04 -1.21
C GLU A 75 14.38 -34.57 -0.21
N ARG A 76 13.37 -35.42 0.04
CA ARG A 76 12.36 -35.26 1.08
C ARG A 76 11.63 -33.91 0.99
N VAL A 77 11.33 -33.45 -0.22
CA VAL A 77 10.55 -32.24 -0.44
C VAL A 77 9.12 -32.48 0.01
N ARG A 78 8.60 -31.57 0.83
CA ARG A 78 7.28 -31.67 1.43
C ARG A 78 6.17 -31.55 0.39
N VAL A 79 5.18 -32.44 0.48
CA VAL A 79 3.92 -32.25 -0.24
C VAL A 79 2.99 -31.33 0.59
N VAL A 80 2.39 -30.36 -0.07
CA VAL A 80 1.41 -29.45 0.51
C VAL A 80 0.05 -29.67 -0.13
N GLY A 81 -0.93 -29.98 0.68
CA GLY A 81 -2.32 -30.14 0.29
C GLY A 81 -3.13 -28.84 0.45
N PRO A 82 -4.35 -28.84 -0.08
CA PRO A 82 -5.06 -29.93 -0.73
C PRO A 82 -4.52 -30.24 -2.14
N THR A 83 -5.04 -31.31 -2.74
CA THR A 83 -4.78 -31.68 -4.15
C THR A 83 -5.17 -30.53 -5.08
N ARG A 84 -4.33 -30.27 -6.09
CA ARG A 84 -4.58 -29.23 -7.11
C ARG A 84 -4.94 -29.87 -8.47
N ALA A 85 -5.47 -29.05 -9.37
CA ALA A 85 -5.76 -29.51 -10.74
C ALA A 85 -4.48 -29.85 -11.52
N ILE A 86 -3.41 -29.09 -11.28
CA ILE A 86 -2.10 -29.24 -11.95
C ILE A 86 -1.03 -29.26 -10.86
N THR A 87 -0.03 -30.14 -11.03
CA THR A 87 1.14 -30.21 -10.15
C THR A 87 1.98 -28.94 -10.27
N GLN A 88 2.32 -28.35 -9.13
CA GLN A 88 3.14 -27.13 -9.01
C GLN A 88 4.28 -27.38 -8.02
N ILE A 89 5.47 -27.02 -8.44
CA ILE A 89 6.70 -27.17 -7.67
C ILE A 89 7.24 -25.78 -7.35
N GLU A 90 7.32 -25.45 -6.07
CA GLU A 90 7.80 -24.15 -5.59
C GLU A 90 9.19 -24.32 -4.96
N LEU A 91 10.19 -23.69 -5.57
CA LEU A 91 11.59 -23.76 -5.16
C LEU A 91 12.17 -22.36 -5.00
N SER A 92 13.17 -22.19 -4.13
CA SER A 92 13.98 -20.98 -4.10
C SER A 92 14.98 -20.93 -5.26
N ARG A 93 15.56 -19.77 -5.53
CA ARG A 93 16.61 -19.65 -6.55
C ARG A 93 17.81 -20.56 -6.25
N THR A 94 18.24 -20.63 -5.00
CA THR A 94 19.33 -21.52 -4.57
C THR A 94 19.02 -22.99 -4.88
N ASP A 95 17.79 -23.43 -4.64
CA ASP A 95 17.36 -24.80 -4.95
C ASP A 95 17.37 -25.07 -6.45
N THR A 96 16.89 -24.13 -7.26
CA THR A 96 16.87 -24.30 -8.73
C THR A 96 18.29 -24.40 -9.31
N VAL A 97 19.22 -23.59 -8.80
CA VAL A 97 20.65 -23.65 -9.18
C VAL A 97 21.25 -25.02 -8.79
N LYS A 98 20.97 -25.48 -7.57
CA LYS A 98 21.45 -26.77 -7.06
C LYS A 98 21.07 -27.94 -7.96
N ILE A 99 19.85 -27.97 -8.48
CA ILE A 99 19.37 -29.08 -9.32
C ILE A 99 19.51 -28.78 -10.81
N GLY A 100 19.97 -27.59 -11.20
CA GLY A 100 20.25 -27.26 -12.60
C GLY A 100 19.00 -26.98 -13.42
N ILE A 101 18.03 -26.25 -12.85
CA ILE A 101 16.79 -25.84 -13.50
C ILE A 101 16.76 -24.31 -13.57
N ASP A 102 16.29 -23.76 -14.68
CA ASP A 102 16.05 -22.33 -14.84
C ASP A 102 14.54 -22.06 -14.71
N ALA A 103 14.08 -21.96 -13.47
CA ALA A 103 12.68 -21.69 -13.15
C ALA A 103 12.39 -20.19 -13.14
N PRO A 104 11.28 -19.74 -13.76
CA PRO A 104 10.87 -18.34 -13.73
C PRO A 104 10.27 -17.96 -12.39
N ILE A 105 10.40 -16.66 -12.03
CA ILE A 105 9.63 -16.08 -10.92
C ILE A 105 8.18 -15.87 -11.40
N ARG A 106 7.22 -16.49 -10.71
CA ARG A 106 5.81 -16.50 -11.09
C ARG A 106 4.90 -16.38 -9.87
N ASP A 107 3.69 -15.92 -10.14
CA ASP A 107 2.60 -16.06 -9.19
C ASP A 107 2.13 -17.51 -9.12
N SER A 108 1.75 -17.98 -7.92
CA SER A 108 1.21 -19.34 -7.76
C SER A 108 -0.01 -19.55 -8.68
N GLY A 109 0.05 -20.61 -9.48
CA GLY A 109 -0.93 -20.94 -10.52
C GLY A 109 -0.53 -20.51 -11.94
N ASP A 110 0.40 -19.58 -12.11
CA ASP A 110 0.94 -19.21 -13.44
C ASP A 110 2.09 -20.14 -13.84
N LEU A 111 1.74 -21.29 -14.44
CA LEU A 111 2.68 -22.37 -14.74
C LEU A 111 3.03 -22.47 -16.22
N LYS A 112 2.37 -21.73 -17.10
CA LYS A 112 2.53 -21.85 -18.54
C LYS A 112 3.98 -21.56 -18.97
N GLY A 113 4.62 -22.55 -19.61
CA GLY A 113 5.99 -22.43 -20.11
C GLY A 113 7.07 -22.48 -19.02
N SER A 114 6.72 -22.81 -17.77
CA SER A 114 7.70 -23.12 -16.74
C SER A 114 8.32 -24.50 -16.99
N PRO A 115 9.56 -24.77 -16.54
CA PRO A 115 10.21 -26.05 -16.76
C PRO A 115 9.52 -27.16 -15.97
N GLY A 116 9.64 -28.38 -16.56
CA GLY A 116 9.26 -29.61 -15.89
C GLY A 116 10.40 -30.26 -15.12
N LEU A 117 10.06 -31.26 -14.34
CA LEU A 117 10.98 -31.99 -13.46
C LEU A 117 10.57 -33.47 -13.33
N VAL A 118 11.50 -34.29 -12.84
CA VAL A 118 11.18 -35.67 -12.44
C VAL A 118 10.92 -35.67 -10.92
N LEU A 119 9.76 -36.19 -10.56
CA LEU A 119 9.35 -36.39 -9.17
C LEU A 119 9.47 -37.90 -8.85
N ILE A 120 10.02 -38.23 -7.70
CA ILE A 120 10.17 -39.64 -7.29
C ILE A 120 9.48 -39.85 -5.95
N GLY A 121 8.47 -40.70 -5.95
CA GLY A 121 7.75 -41.17 -4.78
C GLY A 121 7.97 -42.64 -4.49
N PRO A 122 7.30 -43.20 -3.46
CA PRO A 122 7.47 -44.62 -3.08
C PRO A 122 7.07 -45.64 -4.16
N LYS A 123 6.22 -45.23 -5.10
CA LYS A 123 5.74 -46.14 -6.18
C LYS A 123 6.48 -45.93 -7.49
N GLY A 124 7.37 -44.95 -7.58
CA GLY A 124 8.17 -44.72 -8.76
C GLY A 124 8.24 -43.24 -9.17
N PRO A 125 8.81 -42.99 -10.35
CA PRO A 125 8.96 -41.63 -10.86
C PRO A 125 7.74 -41.16 -11.65
N VAL A 126 7.55 -39.84 -11.63
CA VAL A 126 6.60 -39.11 -12.48
C VAL A 126 7.35 -37.98 -13.18
N ILE A 127 7.19 -37.86 -14.48
CA ILE A 127 7.71 -36.75 -15.26
C ILE A 127 6.59 -35.70 -15.35
N VAL A 128 6.85 -34.52 -14.89
CA VAL A 128 5.98 -33.35 -15.08
C VAL A 128 6.61 -32.46 -16.14
N ASP A 129 5.87 -32.16 -17.21
CA ASP A 129 6.38 -31.39 -18.35
C ASP A 129 6.54 -29.88 -18.03
N GLN A 130 5.77 -29.39 -17.09
CA GLN A 130 5.79 -27.98 -16.58
C GLN A 130 5.36 -27.93 -15.14
N GLY A 131 5.62 -26.82 -14.46
CA GLY A 131 5.11 -26.58 -13.11
C GLY A 131 6.14 -26.13 -12.09
N CYS A 132 7.43 -26.05 -12.44
CA CYS A 132 8.46 -25.56 -11.55
C CYS A 132 8.59 -24.04 -11.65
N ILE A 133 8.38 -23.35 -10.52
CA ILE A 133 8.46 -21.89 -10.41
C ILE A 133 9.26 -21.48 -9.16
N ILE A 134 9.78 -20.27 -9.18
CA ILE A 134 10.18 -19.54 -7.98
C ILE A 134 8.98 -18.67 -7.62
N PRO A 135 8.32 -18.92 -6.48
CA PRO A 135 7.13 -18.15 -6.11
C PRO A 135 7.50 -16.69 -5.84
N ARG A 136 6.75 -15.76 -6.43
CA ARG A 136 6.90 -14.33 -6.15
C ARG A 136 6.52 -14.04 -4.71
N ALA A 137 7.27 -13.17 -4.05
CA ALA A 137 6.89 -12.64 -2.74
C ALA A 137 5.49 -12.02 -2.80
N HIS A 138 4.62 -12.41 -1.88
CA HIS A 138 3.24 -11.96 -1.85
C HIS A 138 2.70 -11.93 -0.41
N ILE A 139 1.64 -11.18 -0.21
CA ILE A 139 0.96 -11.11 1.08
C ILE A 139 -0.46 -11.67 0.95
N HIS A 140 -0.77 -12.71 1.70
CA HIS A 140 -2.16 -13.06 1.96
C HIS A 140 -2.71 -12.08 3.00
N MET A 141 -3.84 -11.48 2.71
CA MET A 141 -4.41 -10.46 3.58
C MET A 141 -5.87 -10.75 3.86
N ALA A 142 -6.21 -10.85 5.14
CA ALA A 142 -7.60 -10.93 5.56
C ALA A 142 -8.37 -9.70 5.09
N ARG A 143 -9.58 -9.85 4.54
CA ARG A 143 -10.41 -8.77 4.01
C ARG A 143 -10.50 -7.58 4.97
N ARG A 144 -10.81 -7.82 6.23
CA ARG A 144 -10.91 -6.77 7.25
C ARG A 144 -9.63 -5.94 7.38
N LYS A 145 -8.46 -6.57 7.24
CA LYS A 145 -7.18 -5.86 7.31
C LYS A 145 -6.91 -5.06 6.04
N ALA A 146 -7.25 -5.62 4.88
CA ALA A 146 -7.15 -4.91 3.60
C ALA A 146 -8.00 -3.64 3.60
N GLU A 147 -9.25 -3.72 4.06
CA GLU A 147 -10.15 -2.57 4.23
C GLU A 147 -9.56 -1.51 5.18
N ALA A 148 -9.00 -1.94 6.33
CA ALA A 148 -8.37 -1.02 7.28
C ALA A 148 -7.11 -0.32 6.73
N LEU A 149 -6.51 -0.86 5.67
CA LEU A 149 -5.31 -0.35 5.00
C LEU A 149 -5.61 0.31 3.66
N ASP A 150 -6.88 0.32 3.23
CA ASP A 150 -7.31 0.80 1.90
C ASP A 150 -6.58 0.07 0.75
N LEU A 151 -6.47 -1.25 0.89
CA LEU A 151 -5.86 -2.13 -0.10
C LEU A 151 -6.92 -3.00 -0.77
N ILE A 152 -6.76 -3.20 -2.08
CA ILE A 152 -7.60 -4.12 -2.87
C ILE A 152 -6.81 -5.32 -3.35
N ASP A 153 -7.52 -6.36 -3.76
CA ASP A 153 -6.89 -7.55 -4.35
C ASP A 153 -6.13 -7.19 -5.62
N GLY A 154 -4.90 -7.69 -5.74
CA GLY A 154 -3.99 -7.36 -6.84
C GLY A 154 -3.16 -6.09 -6.64
N ASP A 155 -3.37 -5.32 -5.56
CA ASP A 155 -2.48 -4.21 -5.24
C ASP A 155 -1.05 -4.69 -5.02
N LYS A 156 -0.10 -3.79 -5.29
CA LYS A 156 1.31 -4.00 -5.03
C LYS A 156 1.78 -3.04 -3.94
N VAL A 157 2.51 -3.57 -2.99
CA VAL A 157 3.00 -2.82 -1.83
C VAL A 157 4.49 -3.06 -1.64
N SER A 158 5.16 -2.16 -0.92
CA SER A 158 6.50 -2.40 -0.40
C SER A 158 6.43 -2.91 1.02
N ILE A 159 7.26 -3.90 1.30
CA ILE A 159 7.38 -4.52 2.63
C ILE A 159 8.77 -4.28 3.18
N LEU A 160 8.86 -3.57 4.29
CA LEU A 160 10.11 -3.33 5.01
C LEU A 160 10.28 -4.36 6.12
N ILE A 161 11.39 -5.08 6.10
CA ILE A 161 11.83 -5.95 7.18
C ILE A 161 12.94 -5.23 7.95
N LYS A 162 12.71 -4.96 9.24
CA LYS A 162 13.68 -4.37 10.16
C LYS A 162 14.31 -5.45 11.05
N GLY A 163 14.92 -6.44 10.43
CA GLY A 163 15.70 -7.47 11.12
C GLY A 163 17.15 -7.03 11.38
N THR A 164 18.02 -8.00 11.60
CA THR A 164 19.48 -7.78 11.69
C THR A 164 20.03 -7.15 10.41
N LYS A 165 19.46 -7.51 9.26
CA LYS A 165 19.65 -6.84 7.99
C LYS A 165 18.34 -6.16 7.61
N VAL A 166 18.41 -4.88 7.26
CA VAL A 166 17.24 -4.14 6.78
C VAL A 166 17.06 -4.41 5.29
N VAL A 167 15.92 -4.98 4.92
CA VAL A 167 15.57 -5.29 3.53
C VAL A 167 14.20 -4.72 3.22
N CYS A 168 14.04 -4.14 2.03
CA CYS A 168 12.75 -3.71 1.51
C CYS A 168 12.43 -4.50 0.25
N TYR A 169 11.33 -5.26 0.29
CA TYR A 169 10.79 -5.94 -0.88
C TYR A 169 9.77 -5.04 -1.54
N HIS A 170 9.99 -4.70 -2.80
CA HIS A 170 9.08 -3.93 -3.62
C HIS A 170 8.17 -4.86 -4.45
N ASP A 171 7.10 -4.30 -4.99
CA ASP A 171 6.21 -5.01 -5.92
C ASP A 171 5.57 -6.29 -5.33
N VAL A 172 5.39 -6.31 -4.01
CA VAL A 172 4.78 -7.43 -3.29
C VAL A 172 3.27 -7.44 -3.55
N LEU A 173 2.78 -8.53 -4.14
CA LEU A 173 1.37 -8.68 -4.52
C LEU A 173 0.48 -8.90 -3.28
N VAL A 174 -0.58 -8.10 -3.16
CA VAL A 174 -1.63 -8.30 -2.16
C VAL A 174 -2.68 -9.27 -2.72
N ARG A 175 -2.97 -10.33 -1.97
CA ARG A 175 -4.01 -11.32 -2.25
C ARG A 175 -5.00 -11.33 -1.10
N ILE A 176 -6.20 -10.83 -1.34
CA ILE A 176 -7.23 -10.79 -0.31
C ILE A 176 -7.88 -12.15 -0.17
N THR A 177 -7.98 -12.62 1.07
CA THR A 177 -8.61 -13.89 1.42
C THR A 177 -9.77 -13.65 2.38
N GLU A 178 -10.90 -14.33 2.13
CA GLU A 178 -12.10 -14.19 2.99
C GLU A 178 -11.91 -14.87 4.36
N THR A 179 -11.13 -15.94 4.40
CA THR A 179 -11.07 -16.86 5.55
C THR A 179 -9.66 -17.13 6.06
N GLY A 180 -8.64 -16.48 5.49
CA GLY A 180 -7.24 -16.67 5.86
C GLY A 180 -6.74 -15.64 6.87
N GLU A 181 -5.63 -15.95 7.51
CA GLU A 181 -4.88 -14.98 8.30
C GLU A 181 -4.00 -14.11 7.38
N THR A 182 -3.62 -12.94 7.88
CA THR A 182 -2.68 -12.09 7.15
C THR A 182 -1.27 -12.58 7.38
N GLU A 183 -0.53 -12.86 6.30
CA GLU A 183 0.85 -13.33 6.35
C GLU A 183 1.61 -12.91 5.09
N PHE A 184 2.82 -12.40 5.26
CA PHE A 184 3.74 -12.06 4.17
C PHE A 184 4.61 -13.27 3.84
N HIS A 185 4.43 -13.84 2.66
CA HIS A 185 5.12 -15.02 2.18
C HIS A 185 6.36 -14.64 1.38
N ILE A 186 7.49 -15.18 1.82
CA ILE A 186 8.80 -15.10 1.16
C ILE A 186 9.43 -16.48 1.11
N ASP A 187 10.35 -16.70 0.16
CA ASP A 187 11.10 -17.93 0.09
C ASP A 187 12.31 -17.95 1.06
N THR A 188 13.05 -19.06 1.09
CA THR A 188 14.20 -19.20 1.98
C THR A 188 15.38 -18.30 1.63
N ASP A 189 15.56 -17.95 0.36
CA ASP A 189 16.64 -17.05 -0.07
C ASP A 189 16.34 -15.62 0.36
N GLU A 190 15.08 -15.20 0.22
CA GLU A 190 14.58 -13.91 0.66
C GLU A 190 14.65 -13.76 2.19
N ALA A 191 14.24 -14.81 2.93
CA ALA A 191 14.35 -14.83 4.39
C ALA A 191 15.80 -14.76 4.85
N ASN A 192 16.71 -15.49 4.22
CA ASN A 192 18.15 -15.46 4.51
C ASN A 192 18.76 -14.08 4.20
N ALA A 193 18.32 -13.42 3.13
CA ALA A 193 18.78 -12.07 2.80
C ALA A 193 18.43 -11.06 3.89
N ALA A 194 17.25 -11.16 4.49
CA ALA A 194 16.78 -10.31 5.58
C ALA A 194 17.20 -10.81 6.97
N PHE A 195 17.67 -12.06 7.08
CA PHE A 195 18.00 -12.73 8.34
C PHE A 195 16.80 -12.83 9.28
N VAL A 196 15.70 -13.40 8.78
CA VAL A 196 14.42 -13.54 9.49
C VAL A 196 13.87 -14.96 9.41
N ASP A 197 13.01 -15.28 10.38
CA ASP A 197 12.32 -16.56 10.50
C ASP A 197 10.80 -16.38 10.40
N THR A 198 10.09 -17.50 10.22
CA THR A 198 8.61 -17.52 10.28
C THR A 198 8.13 -17.02 11.65
N GLY A 199 7.20 -16.06 11.62
CA GLY A 199 6.65 -15.40 12.79
C GLY A 199 7.31 -14.05 13.12
N ASP A 200 8.44 -13.72 12.51
CA ASP A 200 8.98 -12.37 12.58
C ASP A 200 8.04 -11.38 11.91
N LEU A 201 8.21 -10.09 12.19
CA LEU A 201 7.32 -9.06 11.71
C LEU A 201 7.94 -8.22 10.60
N ALA A 202 7.18 -8.02 9.56
CA ALA A 202 7.45 -7.07 8.50
C ALA A 202 6.45 -5.91 8.55
N MET A 203 6.81 -4.77 7.99
CA MET A 203 5.97 -3.59 7.94
C MET A 203 5.57 -3.29 6.49
N ILE A 204 4.27 -3.25 6.23
CA ILE A 204 3.78 -2.73 4.95
C ILE A 204 4.12 -1.25 4.91
N LYS A 205 4.97 -0.86 3.97
CA LYS A 205 5.11 0.53 3.58
C LYS A 205 3.93 0.87 2.67
N HIS A 206 3.49 2.11 2.73
CA HIS A 206 2.35 2.58 1.97
C HIS A 206 2.41 2.11 0.50
N LYS A 207 1.22 1.92 -0.09
CA LYS A 207 1.00 1.56 -1.49
C LYS A 207 1.97 2.33 -2.39
N GLU A 208 2.96 1.66 -2.96
CA GLU A 208 3.76 2.25 -4.01
C GLU A 208 2.86 2.36 -5.24
N MET A 209 2.60 3.58 -5.68
CA MET A 209 2.10 3.76 -7.04
C MET A 209 3.24 3.38 -7.97
N VAL A 210 3.13 2.22 -8.61
CA VAL A 210 4.01 1.85 -9.72
C VAL A 210 3.73 2.84 -10.84
N ILE A 211 4.56 3.87 -10.93
CA ILE A 211 4.49 4.82 -12.03
C ILE A 211 5.25 4.20 -13.18
N LYS A 212 4.54 3.97 -14.28
CA LYS A 212 5.15 3.66 -15.56
C LYS A 212 5.39 4.98 -16.29
N ASP A 213 6.59 5.15 -16.82
CA ASP A 213 6.86 6.23 -17.77
C ASP A 213 6.04 6.02 -19.06
N ASN A 214 6.10 6.98 -19.98
CA ASN A 214 5.39 6.90 -21.25
C ASN A 214 5.83 5.71 -22.14
N PHE A 215 6.86 4.97 -21.75
CA PHE A 215 7.37 3.79 -22.43
C PHE A 215 7.05 2.48 -21.66
N GLY A 216 6.33 2.56 -20.52
CA GLY A 216 5.95 1.41 -19.73
C GLY A 216 7.00 0.92 -18.72
N ASN A 217 8.15 1.62 -18.60
CA ASN A 217 9.16 1.29 -17.61
C ASN A 217 8.73 1.73 -16.21
N ILE A 218 9.02 0.91 -15.22
CA ILE A 218 8.81 1.25 -13.81
C ILE A 218 9.82 2.35 -13.45
N VAL A 219 9.32 3.55 -13.18
CA VAL A 219 10.13 4.61 -12.61
C VAL A 219 10.06 4.46 -11.10
N ASP A 220 11.15 4.01 -10.51
CA ASP A 220 11.33 4.01 -9.05
C ASP A 220 11.41 5.47 -8.59
N VAL A 221 10.31 5.99 -8.14
CA VAL A 221 10.27 7.32 -7.53
C VAL A 221 10.26 7.11 -6.05
N GLY A 222 11.44 6.98 -5.51
CA GLY A 222 11.65 6.95 -4.07
C GLY A 222 11.00 8.15 -3.41
N VAL A 223 9.76 7.98 -2.95
CA VAL A 223 9.10 8.91 -2.04
C VAL A 223 9.90 8.99 -0.72
N ASP A 224 10.79 8.04 -0.52
CA ASP A 224 11.66 7.94 0.66
C ASP A 224 12.56 9.16 0.87
N ASN A 225 12.87 9.92 -0.18
CA ASN A 225 13.65 11.17 -0.09
C ASN A 225 12.78 12.42 0.09
N ILE A 226 11.46 12.31 -0.04
CA ILE A 226 10.57 13.44 0.11
C ILE A 226 10.32 13.73 1.59
N LYS A 227 10.77 14.89 2.04
CA LYS A 227 10.49 15.40 3.38
C LYS A 227 9.22 16.24 3.37
N PHE A 228 8.39 16.06 4.39
CA PHE A 228 7.22 16.90 4.64
C PHE A 228 7.54 17.90 5.72
N VAL A 229 7.40 19.16 5.38
CA VAL A 229 7.69 20.26 6.27
C VAL A 229 6.42 21.08 6.48
N ARG A 230 6.03 21.24 7.74
CA ARG A 230 4.96 22.16 8.11
C ARG A 230 5.53 23.57 8.13
N GLY A 231 4.97 24.46 7.33
CA GLY A 231 5.22 25.89 7.40
C GLY A 231 4.51 26.45 8.64
N LYS A 232 5.27 27.04 9.56
CA LYS A 232 4.75 27.63 10.80
C LYS A 232 4.69 29.14 10.71
N THR A 233 5.57 29.74 9.91
CA THR A 233 5.65 31.17 9.72
C THR A 233 5.84 31.49 8.22
N PRO A 234 5.46 32.69 7.76
CA PRO A 234 5.71 33.10 6.39
C PRO A 234 7.20 33.32 6.07
N HIS A 235 8.07 33.29 7.08
CA HIS A 235 9.52 33.47 6.94
C HIS A 235 10.27 32.16 6.84
N ASP A 236 9.62 31.03 7.07
CA ASP A 236 10.23 29.72 6.87
C ASP A 236 10.59 29.53 5.40
N ASN A 237 11.80 29.08 5.08
CA ASN A 237 12.24 28.88 3.70
C ASN A 237 11.29 27.95 2.92
N ALA A 238 10.83 26.87 3.54
CA ALA A 238 9.87 25.96 2.93
C ALA A 238 8.54 26.65 2.59
N THR A 239 8.05 27.55 3.46
CA THR A 239 6.84 28.34 3.23
C THR A 239 7.02 29.32 2.07
N ILE A 240 8.14 30.05 2.03
CA ILE A 240 8.46 31.02 0.96
C ILE A 240 8.50 30.31 -0.39
N GLU A 241 9.24 29.21 -0.49
CA GLU A 241 9.38 28.45 -1.74
C GLU A 241 8.04 27.78 -2.13
N GLY A 242 7.27 27.29 -1.17
CA GLY A 242 5.92 26.76 -1.41
C GLY A 242 4.98 27.84 -1.97
N MET A 243 5.01 29.06 -1.45
CA MET A 243 4.23 30.18 -1.99
C MET A 243 4.70 30.60 -3.39
N ARG A 244 6.02 30.53 -3.69
CA ARG A 244 6.55 30.72 -5.04
C ARG A 244 5.99 29.68 -6.00
N LEU A 245 5.87 28.44 -5.55
CA LEU A 245 5.31 27.34 -6.34
C LEU A 245 3.83 27.61 -6.67
N LEU A 246 3.01 28.06 -5.73
CA LEU A 246 1.63 28.45 -5.97
C LEU A 246 1.53 29.53 -7.08
N ARG A 247 2.42 30.52 -7.05
CA ARG A 247 2.45 31.58 -8.05
C ARG A 247 2.93 31.12 -9.42
N ASN A 248 4.07 30.45 -9.44
CA ASN A 248 4.80 30.19 -10.71
C ASN A 248 4.24 28.97 -11.46
N VAL A 249 3.73 27.97 -10.73
CA VAL A 249 3.24 26.71 -11.31
C VAL A 249 1.71 26.71 -11.43
N PHE A 250 1.02 27.25 -10.43
CA PHE A 250 -0.45 27.26 -10.43
C PHE A 250 -1.05 28.59 -10.85
N HIS A 251 -0.19 29.59 -11.15
CA HIS A 251 -0.61 30.92 -11.60
C HIS A 251 -1.60 31.62 -10.65
N TYR A 252 -1.54 31.31 -9.34
CA TYR A 252 -2.35 32.01 -8.36
C TYR A 252 -1.93 33.47 -8.25
N PRO A 253 -2.89 34.39 -8.07
CA PRO A 253 -2.62 35.81 -7.94
C PRO A 253 -1.83 36.11 -6.66
N VAL A 254 -1.14 37.26 -6.65
CA VAL A 254 -0.38 37.74 -5.46
C VAL A 254 -1.28 37.86 -4.22
N SER A 255 -2.56 38.19 -4.42
CA SER A 255 -3.56 38.24 -3.33
C SER A 255 -3.67 36.94 -2.54
N THR A 256 -3.56 35.77 -3.20
CA THR A 256 -3.55 34.46 -2.54
C THR A 256 -2.33 34.30 -1.63
N GLN A 257 -1.15 34.73 -2.07
CA GLN A 257 0.06 34.71 -1.24
C GLN A 257 -0.09 35.62 -0.02
N ILE A 258 -0.64 36.83 -0.21
CA ILE A 258 -0.92 37.77 0.90
C ILE A 258 -1.89 37.15 1.88
N ALA A 259 -2.97 36.54 1.40
CA ALA A 259 -3.94 35.87 2.27
C ALA A 259 -3.31 34.74 3.10
N ILE A 260 -2.53 33.84 2.47
CA ILE A 260 -1.80 32.77 3.17
C ILE A 260 -0.81 33.35 4.20
N THR A 261 -0.07 34.40 3.82
CA THR A 261 0.86 35.08 4.72
C THR A 261 0.14 35.63 5.96
N ASN A 262 -0.99 36.32 5.76
CA ASN A 262 -1.79 36.89 6.84
C ASN A 262 -2.32 35.80 7.80
N ARG A 263 -2.76 34.67 7.28
CA ARG A 263 -3.25 33.53 8.08
C ARG A 263 -2.15 32.89 8.92
N LEU A 264 -0.92 32.82 8.39
CA LEU A 264 0.24 32.32 9.15
C LEU A 264 0.71 33.31 10.21
N LEU A 265 0.60 34.64 9.95
CA LEU A 265 1.01 35.68 10.91
C LEU A 265 -0.02 35.92 12.00
N ASN A 266 -1.29 35.79 11.68
CA ASN A 266 -2.39 36.14 12.56
C ASN A 266 -3.41 35.01 12.69
N SER A 267 -2.98 33.92 13.35
CA SER A 267 -3.84 32.75 13.58
C SER A 267 -5.09 33.12 14.42
N ALA A 268 -5.01 34.13 15.27
CA ALA A 268 -6.16 34.60 16.06
C ALA A 268 -7.29 35.17 15.19
N ALA A 269 -6.99 35.68 13.99
CA ALA A 269 -8.01 36.19 13.07
C ALA A 269 -8.95 35.13 12.50
N ILE A 270 -8.54 33.87 12.56
CA ILE A 270 -9.32 32.72 12.04
C ILE A 270 -9.88 31.81 13.13
N GLU A 271 -9.66 32.17 14.40
CA GLU A 271 -10.22 31.40 15.52
C GLU A 271 -11.76 31.34 15.45
N PRO A 272 -12.36 30.19 15.82
CA PRO A 272 -11.76 28.98 16.39
C PRO A 272 -11.18 28.00 15.35
N ASN A 273 -11.07 28.38 14.08
CA ASN A 273 -10.56 27.54 13.01
C ASN A 273 -9.03 27.55 12.98
N HIS A 274 -8.44 26.57 12.32
CA HIS A 274 -7.00 26.43 12.20
C HIS A 274 -6.58 26.37 10.73
N PHE A 275 -5.47 27.03 10.40
CA PHE A 275 -4.86 26.97 9.07
C PHE A 275 -3.54 26.23 9.11
N TYR A 276 -3.31 25.37 8.12
CA TYR A 276 -2.12 24.57 7.99
C TYR A 276 -1.56 24.65 6.58
N LEU A 277 -0.25 24.82 6.50
CA LEU A 277 0.52 24.76 5.25
C LEU A 277 1.57 23.66 5.38
N PHE A 278 1.66 22.81 4.35
CA PHE A 278 2.68 21.79 4.24
C PHE A 278 3.37 21.86 2.87
N THR A 279 4.66 21.58 2.86
CA THR A 279 5.45 21.45 1.64
C THR A 279 6.06 20.06 1.55
N ALA A 280 6.13 19.54 0.34
CA ALA A 280 6.92 18.37 -0.01
C ALA A 280 8.27 18.83 -0.55
N MET A 281 9.36 18.33 0.01
CA MET A 281 10.73 18.73 -0.32
C MET A 281 11.55 17.53 -0.79
N ASP A 282 12.22 17.66 -1.92
CA ASP A 282 13.26 16.74 -2.39
C ASP A 282 14.62 17.41 -2.13
N GLY A 283 15.34 16.95 -1.10
CA GLY A 283 16.47 17.68 -0.55
C GLY A 283 16.06 19.08 -0.09
N ASP A 284 16.65 20.10 -0.69
CA ASP A 284 16.33 21.51 -0.42
C ASP A 284 15.30 22.11 -1.40
N LYS A 285 14.86 21.37 -2.41
CA LYS A 285 13.90 21.81 -3.41
C LYS A 285 12.48 21.54 -2.96
N VAL A 286 11.62 22.56 -2.93
CA VAL A 286 10.18 22.38 -2.72
C VAL A 286 9.55 21.87 -4.03
N VAL A 287 8.92 20.71 -3.98
CA VAL A 287 8.32 20.02 -5.12
C VAL A 287 6.79 19.91 -5.02
N GLY A 288 6.24 20.24 -3.87
CA GLY A 288 4.78 20.26 -3.64
C GLY A 288 4.39 21.15 -2.48
N ILE A 289 3.12 21.57 -2.50
CA ILE A 289 2.51 22.37 -1.44
C ILE A 289 1.08 21.94 -1.22
N SER A 290 0.62 22.05 0.02
CA SER A 290 -0.79 21.89 0.36
C SER A 290 -1.20 22.82 1.50
N CYS A 291 -2.39 23.42 1.37
CA CYS A 291 -2.99 24.33 2.34
C CYS A 291 -4.36 23.82 2.76
N PHE A 292 -4.60 23.77 4.06
CA PHE A 292 -5.89 23.36 4.58
C PHE A 292 -6.32 24.16 5.78
N TYR A 293 -7.62 24.03 6.08
CA TYR A 293 -8.23 24.44 7.33
C TYR A 293 -8.73 23.23 8.11
N TYR A 294 -8.76 23.36 9.42
CA TYR A 294 -9.66 22.63 10.27
C TYR A 294 -10.75 23.59 10.76
N LEU A 295 -11.99 23.25 10.47
CA LEU A 295 -13.18 24.03 10.77
C LEU A 295 -13.80 23.45 12.04
N THR A 296 -13.52 24.08 13.17
CA THR A 296 -13.81 23.56 14.51
C THR A 296 -15.30 23.30 14.74
N GLU A 297 -16.18 24.25 14.37
CA GLU A 297 -17.61 24.09 14.61
C GLU A 297 -18.27 22.98 13.80
N SER A 298 -17.74 22.68 12.61
CA SER A 298 -18.24 21.62 11.74
C SER A 298 -17.48 20.29 11.87
N ARG A 299 -16.34 20.31 12.57
CA ARG A 299 -15.40 19.20 12.71
C ARG A 299 -14.93 18.66 11.36
N LEU A 300 -14.78 19.52 10.37
CA LEU A 300 -14.34 19.17 9.02
C LEU A 300 -13.00 19.81 8.69
N GLY A 301 -12.18 19.07 7.95
CA GLY A 301 -11.07 19.64 7.19
C GLY A 301 -11.59 20.30 5.91
N TYR A 302 -10.90 21.33 5.43
CA TYR A 302 -11.11 21.88 4.10
C TYR A 302 -9.76 22.01 3.38
N LEU A 303 -9.63 21.30 2.26
CA LEU A 303 -8.46 21.38 1.39
C LEU A 303 -8.62 22.56 0.43
N GLU A 304 -7.88 23.64 0.68
CA GLU A 304 -7.90 24.83 -0.17
C GLU A 304 -6.99 24.64 -1.41
N HIS A 305 -5.77 24.17 -1.19
CA HIS A 305 -4.80 23.97 -2.25
C HIS A 305 -4.00 22.68 -2.05
N ILE A 306 -3.78 21.96 -3.12
CA ILE A 306 -2.77 20.91 -3.23
C ILE A 306 -2.17 20.94 -4.63
N GLY A 307 -0.85 20.89 -4.71
CA GLY A 307 -0.18 20.89 -5.99
C GLY A 307 1.26 20.38 -5.92
N ILE A 308 1.68 19.80 -7.03
CA ILE A 308 3.01 19.22 -7.23
C ILE A 308 3.61 19.85 -8.51
N THR A 309 4.90 20.14 -8.48
CA THR A 309 5.59 20.67 -9.68
C THR A 309 5.47 19.74 -10.88
N PRO A 310 5.41 20.24 -12.11
CA PRO A 310 5.22 19.43 -13.30
C PRO A 310 6.20 18.26 -13.45
N GLU A 311 7.47 18.47 -13.08
CA GLU A 311 8.53 17.45 -13.18
C GLU A 311 8.36 16.31 -12.17
N TYR A 312 7.52 16.52 -11.15
CA TYR A 312 7.21 15.56 -10.10
C TYR A 312 5.78 15.03 -10.15
N LEU A 313 5.01 15.39 -11.18
CA LEU A 313 3.67 14.85 -11.40
C LEU A 313 3.72 13.34 -11.67
N ASN A 314 2.64 12.67 -11.32
CA ASN A 314 2.47 11.22 -11.48
C ASN A 314 3.50 10.35 -10.76
N ARG A 315 4.18 10.91 -9.78
CA ARG A 315 5.17 10.23 -8.94
C ARG A 315 4.63 9.86 -7.54
N GLY A 316 3.32 9.82 -7.34
CA GLY A 316 2.72 9.50 -6.05
C GLY A 316 2.84 10.59 -4.96
N ILE A 317 3.64 11.65 -5.21
CA ILE A 317 3.92 12.69 -4.20
C ILE A 317 2.64 13.42 -3.79
N GLY A 318 1.69 13.63 -4.72
CA GLY A 318 0.42 14.27 -4.42
C GLY A 318 -0.44 13.44 -3.45
N SER A 319 -0.56 12.13 -3.72
CA SER A 319 -1.27 11.21 -2.83
C SER A 319 -0.58 11.11 -1.48
N PHE A 320 0.75 11.02 -1.46
CA PHE A 320 1.53 10.99 -0.25
C PHE A 320 1.38 12.28 0.57
N LEU A 321 1.45 13.45 -0.06
CA LEU A 321 1.21 14.75 0.60
C LEU A 321 -0.21 14.80 1.18
N TYR A 322 -1.22 14.37 0.42
CA TYR A 322 -2.61 14.31 0.89
C TYR A 322 -2.75 13.40 2.13
N HIS A 323 -2.20 12.20 2.08
CA HIS A 323 -2.25 11.26 3.22
C HIS A 323 -1.49 11.78 4.46
N LYS A 324 -0.34 12.45 4.27
CA LYS A 324 0.38 13.06 5.40
C LYS A 324 -0.44 14.12 6.09
N VAL A 325 -1.18 14.88 5.33
CA VAL A 325 -2.04 15.91 5.86
C VAL A 325 -3.27 15.32 6.54
N THR A 326 -3.94 14.36 5.92
CA THR A 326 -5.09 13.71 6.56
C THR A 326 -4.68 13.08 7.89
N SER A 327 -3.56 12.33 7.92
CA SER A 327 -3.04 11.75 9.15
C SER A 327 -2.61 12.80 10.20
N PHE A 328 -2.11 13.95 9.76
CA PHE A 328 -1.82 15.05 10.66
C PHE A 328 -3.11 15.60 11.28
N LEU A 329 -4.14 15.86 10.46
CA LEU A 329 -5.42 16.38 10.94
C LEU A 329 -6.11 15.40 11.89
N GLU A 330 -6.11 14.09 11.59
CA GLU A 330 -6.65 13.05 12.49
C GLU A 330 -5.94 13.01 13.85
N LYS A 331 -4.63 13.28 13.86
CA LYS A 331 -3.84 13.31 15.09
C LYS A 331 -4.05 14.57 15.92
N GLU A 332 -4.06 15.75 15.27
CA GLU A 332 -4.21 17.04 15.93
C GLU A 332 -5.66 17.30 16.33
N HIS A 333 -6.62 16.77 15.57
CA HIS A 333 -8.05 16.94 15.74
C HIS A 333 -8.75 15.57 15.71
N PRO A 334 -8.67 14.77 16.79
CA PRO A 334 -9.24 13.41 16.82
C PRO A 334 -10.75 13.36 16.57
N GLU A 335 -11.44 14.50 16.71
CA GLU A 335 -12.86 14.67 16.45
C GLU A 335 -13.20 14.96 14.99
N ILE A 336 -12.21 15.04 14.08
CA ILE A 336 -12.44 15.32 12.66
C ILE A 336 -13.28 14.20 12.00
N GLU A 337 -14.32 14.60 11.29
CA GLU A 337 -15.23 13.65 10.63
C GLU A 337 -14.89 13.41 9.16
N GLY A 338 -14.29 14.37 8.48
CA GLY A 338 -13.94 14.25 7.07
C GLY A 338 -13.30 15.50 6.50
N ILE A 339 -13.01 15.47 5.21
CA ILE A 339 -12.38 16.59 4.49
C ILE A 339 -13.25 16.98 3.31
N LEU A 340 -13.60 18.28 3.24
CA LEU A 340 -14.20 18.91 2.09
C LEU A 340 -13.12 19.41 1.14
N LEU A 341 -13.38 19.35 -0.15
CA LEU A 341 -12.52 19.91 -1.18
C LEU A 341 -13.32 20.26 -2.43
N GLU A 342 -12.80 21.18 -3.21
CA GLU A 342 -13.40 21.60 -4.46
C GLU A 342 -12.49 21.31 -5.65
N VAL A 343 -13.05 20.76 -6.70
CA VAL A 343 -12.32 20.41 -7.93
C VAL A 343 -12.86 21.24 -9.09
N GLY A 344 -11.98 22.06 -9.68
CA GLY A 344 -12.31 22.92 -10.83
C GLY A 344 -12.67 22.12 -12.09
N GLN A 345 -13.66 22.61 -12.84
CA GLN A 345 -14.10 22.03 -14.11
C GLN A 345 -13.42 22.73 -15.30
N THR A 346 -12.30 22.21 -15.79
CA THR A 346 -11.81 22.54 -17.14
C THR A 346 -12.03 21.33 -18.05
N ARG A 347 -12.39 21.56 -19.33
CA ARG A 347 -12.92 20.50 -20.22
C ARG A 347 -12.03 19.26 -20.41
N ASN A 348 -10.72 19.35 -20.21
CA ASN A 348 -9.77 18.24 -20.45
C ASN A 348 -8.94 17.81 -19.22
N GLU A 349 -8.81 18.66 -18.18
CA GLU A 349 -8.00 18.34 -16.98
C GLU A 349 -8.84 17.89 -15.80
N MET A 350 -10.15 18.09 -15.83
CA MET A 350 -11.07 17.79 -14.75
C MET A 350 -11.18 16.32 -14.45
N ASP A 351 -11.20 15.48 -15.47
CA ASP A 351 -11.36 14.04 -15.29
C ASP A 351 -10.21 13.46 -14.47
N ASN A 352 -8.98 13.94 -14.70
CA ASN A 352 -7.81 13.46 -13.96
C ASN A 352 -7.79 13.93 -12.50
N ARG A 353 -8.19 15.18 -12.22
CA ARG A 353 -8.21 15.71 -10.84
C ARG A 353 -9.35 15.10 -10.01
N LYS A 354 -10.53 15.01 -10.60
CA LYS A 354 -11.66 14.33 -9.96
C LYS A 354 -11.32 12.86 -9.69
N GLN A 355 -10.76 12.17 -10.67
CA GLN A 355 -10.35 10.78 -10.54
C GLN A 355 -9.27 10.59 -9.47
N PHE A 356 -8.33 11.53 -9.35
CA PHE A 356 -7.33 11.53 -8.29
C PHE A 356 -7.99 11.49 -6.90
N PHE A 357 -8.96 12.36 -6.63
CA PHE A 357 -9.63 12.40 -5.33
C PHE A 357 -10.61 11.22 -5.13
N LEU A 358 -11.25 10.73 -6.20
CA LEU A 358 -12.04 9.49 -6.14
C LEU A 358 -11.15 8.30 -5.73
N ASN A 359 -9.94 8.19 -6.28
CA ASN A 359 -8.97 7.16 -5.92
C ASN A 359 -8.47 7.29 -4.47
N LEU A 360 -8.54 8.48 -3.89
CA LEU A 360 -8.26 8.74 -2.47
C LEU A 360 -9.48 8.52 -1.57
N GLY A 361 -10.59 8.04 -2.14
CA GLY A 361 -11.83 7.71 -1.43
C GLY A 361 -12.73 8.92 -1.13
N ALA A 362 -12.52 10.04 -1.82
CA ALA A 362 -13.47 11.15 -1.75
C ALA A 362 -14.69 10.85 -2.64
N ILE A 363 -15.87 11.26 -2.21
CA ILE A 363 -17.14 11.10 -2.93
C ILE A 363 -17.68 12.47 -3.36
N PRO A 364 -18.30 12.59 -4.54
CA PRO A 364 -18.97 13.83 -4.93
C PRO A 364 -20.15 14.14 -3.98
N VAL A 365 -20.28 15.40 -3.61
CA VAL A 365 -21.42 15.91 -2.84
C VAL A 365 -22.47 16.47 -3.80
N ASP A 366 -23.75 16.16 -3.58
CA ASP A 366 -24.82 16.68 -4.42
C ASP A 366 -24.89 18.21 -4.35
N THR A 367 -24.90 18.86 -5.51
CA THR A 367 -24.88 20.31 -5.65
C THR A 367 -26.15 21.01 -5.14
N ALA A 368 -27.23 20.27 -4.86
CA ALA A 368 -28.43 20.80 -4.20
C ALA A 368 -28.13 21.36 -2.79
N PHE A 369 -26.97 21.06 -2.22
CA PHE A 369 -26.52 21.51 -0.92
C PHE A 369 -25.67 22.80 -0.93
N TYR A 370 -25.38 23.40 -2.09
CA TYR A 370 -24.71 24.71 -2.10
C TYR A 370 -25.64 25.76 -1.51
N PRO A 371 -25.22 26.47 -0.43
CA PRO A 371 -26.05 27.53 0.13
C PRO A 371 -26.27 28.62 -0.92
N SER A 372 -27.53 28.91 -1.22
CA SER A 372 -27.93 29.99 -2.08
C SER A 372 -27.51 31.30 -1.46
N GLY A 373 -26.30 31.82 -1.78
CA GLY A 373 -26.01 33.21 -1.47
C GLY A 373 -24.66 33.59 -0.92
N GLY A 374 -23.55 32.97 -1.27
CA GLY A 374 -22.33 33.46 -0.63
C GLY A 374 -21.02 33.32 -1.37
N PHE A 375 -20.80 32.26 -2.06
CA PHE A 375 -19.56 32.10 -2.80
C PHE A 375 -19.81 32.27 -4.28
N LYS A 376 -19.30 33.37 -4.87
CA LYS A 376 -19.14 33.49 -6.33
C LYS A 376 -17.99 32.60 -6.74
N PHE A 377 -18.15 31.28 -6.59
CA PHE A 377 -17.25 30.35 -7.24
C PHE A 377 -17.58 30.34 -8.74
N ALA A 378 -16.53 30.41 -9.55
CA ALA A 378 -16.66 30.29 -10.97
C ALA A 378 -17.51 29.06 -11.34
N GLU A 379 -18.40 29.16 -12.29
CA GLU A 379 -19.53 28.29 -12.64
C GLU A 379 -19.24 26.77 -12.86
N LYS A 380 -18.11 26.23 -12.40
CA LYS A 380 -17.67 24.87 -12.71
C LYS A 380 -16.80 24.24 -11.60
N LEU A 381 -17.29 24.15 -10.37
CA LEU A 381 -16.63 23.40 -9.31
C LEU A 381 -17.46 22.17 -8.91
N VAL A 382 -16.80 21.06 -8.62
CA VAL A 382 -17.40 19.89 -7.97
C VAL A 382 -16.95 19.87 -6.52
N LEU A 383 -17.90 19.94 -5.60
CA LEU A 383 -17.65 19.69 -4.20
C LEU A 383 -17.48 18.20 -3.97
N MET A 384 -16.45 17.82 -3.25
CA MET A 384 -16.18 16.44 -2.87
C MET A 384 -15.97 16.34 -1.37
N PHE A 385 -16.29 15.18 -0.81
CA PHE A 385 -16.13 14.87 0.61
C PHE A 385 -15.36 13.56 0.78
N LYS A 386 -14.31 13.58 1.58
CA LYS A 386 -13.58 12.38 2.00
C LYS A 386 -13.96 12.09 3.46
N PRO A 387 -14.76 11.04 3.75
CA PRO A 387 -15.02 10.61 5.12
C PRO A 387 -13.73 10.06 5.76
N LEU A 388 -13.46 10.43 7.01
CA LEU A 388 -12.34 9.92 7.81
C LEU A 388 -12.81 8.95 8.90
N VAL A 389 -14.10 8.98 9.25
CA VAL A 389 -14.72 8.04 10.18
C VAL A 389 -15.82 7.25 9.49
N VAL A 390 -16.10 6.02 9.97
CA VAL A 390 -17.04 5.08 9.32
C VAL A 390 -18.46 5.63 9.24
N ASP A 391 -18.88 6.39 10.26
CA ASP A 391 -20.22 6.96 10.35
C ASP A 391 -20.26 8.47 10.05
N ALA A 392 -19.27 8.98 9.29
CA ALA A 392 -19.24 10.38 8.91
C ALA A 392 -20.53 10.75 8.16
N ASN A 393 -21.34 11.58 8.78
CA ASN A 393 -22.61 12.04 8.22
C ASN A 393 -22.52 13.49 7.78
N LEU A 394 -22.24 13.69 6.49
CA LEU A 394 -22.27 15.00 5.87
C LEU A 394 -23.73 15.40 5.59
N ASN A 395 -24.36 16.11 6.52
CA ASN A 395 -25.69 16.64 6.34
C ASN A 395 -25.68 18.14 6.00
N THR A 396 -26.84 18.66 5.58
CA THR A 396 -26.99 20.07 5.18
C THR A 396 -26.55 21.03 6.26
N ALA A 397 -26.89 20.79 7.53
CA ALA A 397 -26.51 21.68 8.63
C ALA A 397 -25.00 21.71 8.88
N THR A 398 -24.32 20.57 8.73
CA THR A 398 -22.85 20.49 8.83
C THR A 398 -22.18 21.24 7.68
N LEU A 399 -22.70 21.12 6.46
CA LEU A 399 -22.22 21.87 5.30
C LEU A 399 -22.45 23.38 5.45
N GLU A 400 -23.62 23.80 5.87
CA GLU A 400 -23.91 25.23 6.12
C GLU A 400 -22.95 25.83 7.14
N LYS A 401 -22.69 25.13 8.25
CA LYS A 401 -21.70 25.57 9.24
C LYS A 401 -20.30 25.65 8.63
N ALA A 402 -19.89 24.64 7.87
CA ALA A 402 -18.59 24.62 7.21
C ALA A 402 -18.43 25.82 6.27
N PHE A 403 -19.42 26.09 5.43
CA PHE A 403 -19.39 27.26 4.52
C PHE A 403 -19.46 28.60 5.24
N GLN A 404 -20.22 28.72 6.33
CA GLN A 404 -20.21 29.91 7.18
C GLN A 404 -18.83 30.14 7.78
N ASN A 405 -18.16 29.11 8.26
CA ASN A 405 -16.79 29.19 8.77
C ASN A 405 -15.79 29.55 7.66
N LEU A 406 -15.90 28.94 6.49
CA LEU A 406 -15.05 29.27 5.34
C LEU A 406 -15.22 30.74 4.92
N SER A 407 -16.44 31.30 4.92
CA SER A 407 -16.67 32.69 4.58
C SER A 407 -16.02 33.70 5.54
N ARG A 408 -15.65 33.25 6.73
CA ARG A 408 -14.94 34.06 7.73
C ARG A 408 -13.42 33.99 7.57
N VAL A 409 -12.92 32.92 6.98
CA VAL A 409 -11.48 32.65 6.90
C VAL A 409 -10.88 32.78 5.50
N LEU A 410 -11.69 32.69 4.43
CA LEU A 410 -11.32 32.97 3.03
C LEU A 410 -11.56 34.41 2.67
#